data_673f5b0368390f25750f2e323d209023
#
_entry.id   673f5b0368390f25750f2e323d209023
#
_cell.length_a   1.000
_cell.length_b   1.000
_cell.length_c   1.000
_cell.angle_alpha   90.00
_cell.angle_beta   90.00
_cell.angle_gamma   90.00
#
_symmetry.space_group_name_H-M   'P 1'
#
loop_
_entity.id
_entity.type
_entity.pdbx_description
1 polymer ?
#
loop_
_entity_poly.entity_id
_entity_poly.type
_entity_poly.pdbx_seq_one_letter_code
_entity_poly.pdbx_strand_id
1 'polypeptide(L)'
;MKRSSRFLLPFLLLLTGCSSQSTPDFTASGYLADRGAVRIWRKEHPDHATHLQTAYTPFNEQNTETTDYQWQQDKLIAIERHTVGEHPESVTLRFDQNGRLSFMQRQLANRREALSPDAIALYQFDAGRMLTISNDLLKGRVRLLQGHWATPGVITLCSGEKVSPELDGDAVRYITQHQQGSGEPLSLAWLEAPGGTQLLLATPEDLCATEPQADSF
;
A
#
# COMPACT_ATOMS: atom_id res chain seq x y z
N MET A 1 24.61 32.40 -68.22
CA MET A 1 24.52 32.76 -66.79
C MET A 1 23.39 31.95 -66.18
N LYS A 2 23.72 30.83 -65.50
CA LYS A 2 22.74 29.97 -64.79
C LYS A 2 22.90 30.22 -63.28
N ARG A 3 21.87 30.80 -62.65
CA ARG A 3 21.79 30.98 -61.21
C ARG A 3 21.22 29.68 -60.60
N SER A 4 22.04 28.97 -59.82
CA SER A 4 21.62 27.83 -58.99
C SER A 4 21.07 28.35 -57.66
N SER A 5 19.76 28.19 -57.46
CA SER A 5 19.07 28.46 -56.19
C SER A 5 19.26 27.25 -55.26
N ARG A 6 20.02 27.41 -54.18
CA ARG A 6 20.16 26.40 -53.13
C ARG A 6 19.01 26.58 -52.14
N PHE A 7 18.07 25.65 -52.14
CA PHE A 7 17.06 25.51 -51.07
C PHE A 7 17.72 24.94 -49.82
N LEU A 8 17.84 25.76 -48.79
CA LEU A 8 18.14 25.27 -47.42
C LEU A 8 16.84 24.76 -46.80
N LEU A 9 16.76 23.46 -46.58
CA LEU A 9 15.69 22.81 -45.84
C LEU A 9 16.01 22.95 -44.30
N PRO A 10 15.17 23.60 -43.50
CA PRO A 10 15.41 23.62 -42.06
C PRO A 10 15.06 22.24 -41.48
N PHE A 11 16.08 21.59 -40.86
CA PHE A 11 15.93 20.34 -40.12
C PHE A 11 15.30 20.65 -38.74
N LEU A 12 14.00 20.41 -38.64
CA LEU A 12 13.25 20.59 -37.39
C LEU A 12 13.56 19.44 -36.45
N LEU A 13 14.45 19.67 -35.49
CA LEU A 13 14.75 18.75 -34.38
C LEU A 13 13.54 18.69 -33.44
N LEU A 14 12.74 17.62 -33.52
CA LEU A 14 11.72 17.26 -32.55
C LEU A 14 12.42 16.76 -31.28
N LEU A 15 12.59 17.62 -30.31
CA LEU A 15 12.96 17.24 -28.94
C LEU A 15 11.76 16.55 -28.29
N THR A 16 11.71 15.21 -28.39
CA THR A 16 10.83 14.39 -27.55
C THR A 16 11.37 14.42 -26.14
N GLY A 17 10.90 15.37 -25.34
CA GLY A 17 11.17 15.40 -23.91
C GLY A 17 10.51 14.17 -23.26
N CYS A 18 11.32 13.21 -22.77
CA CYS A 18 10.84 12.24 -21.80
C CYS A 18 10.52 13.01 -20.53
N SER A 19 9.24 13.29 -20.28
CA SER A 19 8.81 13.71 -18.95
C SER A 19 8.90 12.49 -18.04
N SER A 20 9.98 12.38 -17.27
CA SER A 20 10.02 11.50 -16.10
C SER A 20 8.99 12.04 -15.10
N GLN A 21 7.82 11.43 -15.04
CA GLN A 21 6.90 11.70 -13.94
C GLN A 21 7.61 11.27 -12.64
N SER A 22 7.94 12.23 -11.79
CA SER A 22 8.43 11.94 -10.46
C SER A 22 7.34 11.16 -9.71
N THR A 23 7.72 10.05 -9.07
CA THR A 23 6.81 9.32 -8.18
C THR A 23 6.33 10.29 -7.08
N PRO A 24 5.02 10.34 -6.78
CA PRO A 24 4.54 11.14 -5.67
C PRO A 24 5.21 10.73 -4.36
N ASP A 25 5.43 11.69 -3.46
CA ASP A 25 6.06 11.44 -2.15
C ASP A 25 5.20 10.52 -1.27
N PHE A 26 3.88 10.48 -1.50
CA PHE A 26 2.94 9.58 -0.83
C PHE A 26 2.18 8.74 -1.85
N THR A 27 2.14 7.43 -1.62
CA THR A 27 1.49 6.46 -2.50
C THR A 27 0.76 5.40 -1.69
N ALA A 28 -0.35 4.91 -2.25
CA ALA A 28 -1.08 3.77 -1.73
C ALA A 28 -1.14 2.67 -2.80
N SER A 29 -0.88 1.44 -2.42
CA SER A 29 -0.88 0.25 -3.28
C SER A 29 -1.32 -0.99 -2.48
N GLY A 30 -1.25 -2.18 -3.07
CA GLY A 30 -1.61 -3.40 -2.36
C GLY A 30 -1.58 -4.61 -3.26
N TYR A 31 -1.88 -5.75 -2.68
CA TYR A 31 -1.98 -7.03 -3.41
C TYR A 31 -2.83 -8.04 -2.64
N LEU A 32 -3.36 -9.04 -3.37
CA LEU A 32 -3.97 -10.21 -2.76
C LEU A 32 -2.87 -11.20 -2.37
N ALA A 33 -2.81 -11.55 -1.10
CA ALA A 33 -2.03 -12.68 -0.60
C ALA A 33 -2.90 -13.95 -0.57
N ASP A 34 -2.28 -15.11 -0.38
CA ASP A 34 -2.98 -16.40 -0.39
C ASP A 34 -4.14 -16.48 0.62
N ARG A 35 -4.04 -15.77 1.74
CA ARG A 35 -4.99 -15.86 2.86
C ARG A 35 -5.60 -14.53 3.29
N GLY A 36 -5.37 -13.46 2.55
CA GLY A 36 -5.83 -12.13 2.95
C GLY A 36 -5.47 -11.04 1.96
N ALA A 37 -5.90 -9.84 2.28
CA ALA A 37 -5.61 -8.63 1.55
C ALA A 37 -4.48 -7.86 2.23
N VAL A 38 -3.51 -7.38 1.47
CA VAL A 38 -2.43 -6.49 1.95
C VAL A 38 -2.60 -5.13 1.31
N ARG A 39 -2.81 -4.13 2.15
CA ARG A 39 -2.84 -2.71 1.77
C ARG A 39 -1.52 -2.08 2.19
N ILE A 40 -0.95 -1.21 1.37
CA ILE A 40 0.39 -0.64 1.57
C ILE A 40 0.32 0.86 1.32
N TRP A 41 0.75 1.66 2.29
CA TRP A 41 0.98 3.09 2.15
C TRP A 41 2.47 3.35 2.30
N ARG A 42 2.99 4.25 1.48
CA ARG A 42 4.41 4.57 1.43
C ARG A 42 4.61 6.08 1.38
N LYS A 43 5.50 6.57 2.23
CA LYS A 43 5.97 7.95 2.23
C LYS A 43 7.48 7.98 1.97
N GLU A 44 7.87 8.77 0.98
CA GLU A 44 9.26 9.14 0.75
C GLU A 44 9.51 10.51 1.35
N HIS A 45 10.56 10.63 2.15
CA HIS A 45 10.94 11.88 2.78
C HIS A 45 12.13 12.52 2.06
N PRO A 46 12.26 13.87 2.07
CA PRO A 46 13.34 14.58 1.38
C PRO A 46 14.75 14.22 1.87
N ASP A 47 14.89 13.69 3.08
CA ASP A 47 16.13 13.23 3.70
C ASP A 47 16.53 11.79 3.36
N HIS A 48 15.90 11.21 2.33
CA HIS A 48 16.06 9.81 1.91
C HIS A 48 15.61 8.79 2.96
N ALA A 49 14.65 9.16 3.80
CA ALA A 49 13.95 8.19 4.62
C ALA A 49 12.72 7.66 3.84
N THR A 50 12.48 6.36 3.95
CA THR A 50 11.28 5.69 3.44
C THR A 50 10.49 5.17 4.63
N HIS A 51 9.23 5.56 4.73
CA HIS A 51 8.27 4.97 5.67
C HIS A 51 7.22 4.17 4.89
N LEU A 52 7.00 2.94 5.29
CA LEU A 52 6.04 2.03 4.67
C LEU A 52 5.16 1.44 5.76
N GLN A 53 3.86 1.66 5.66
CA GLN A 53 2.86 1.04 6.52
C GLN A 53 2.09 0.00 5.73
N THR A 54 1.89 -1.18 6.30
CA THR A 54 1.06 -2.24 5.73
C THR A 54 -0.11 -2.55 6.66
N ALA A 55 -1.26 -2.87 6.06
CA ALA A 55 -2.38 -3.47 6.78
C ALA A 55 -2.74 -4.80 6.12
N TYR A 56 -2.54 -5.88 6.84
CA TYR A 56 -2.94 -7.22 6.45
C TYR A 56 -4.29 -7.58 7.07
N THR A 57 -5.27 -7.91 6.24
CA THR A 57 -6.60 -8.34 6.67
C THR A 57 -6.84 -9.76 6.17
N PRO A 58 -6.84 -10.78 7.05
CA PRO A 58 -7.13 -12.17 6.67
C PRO A 58 -8.57 -12.32 6.17
N PHE A 59 -8.84 -13.25 5.23
CA PHE A 59 -10.19 -13.50 4.72
C PHE A 59 -11.10 -14.22 5.72
N ASN A 60 -10.54 -15.00 6.63
CA ASN A 60 -11.30 -15.90 7.51
C ASN A 60 -11.14 -15.56 9.01
N GLU A 61 -10.48 -14.48 9.35
CA GLU A 61 -10.22 -14.08 10.74
C GLU A 61 -10.52 -12.58 10.90
N GLN A 62 -10.97 -12.19 12.10
CA GLN A 62 -11.28 -10.79 12.42
C GLN A 62 -10.06 -10.03 12.97
N ASN A 63 -8.86 -10.44 12.59
CA ASN A 63 -7.61 -9.89 13.11
C ASN A 63 -6.93 -9.09 12.01
N THR A 64 -6.92 -7.76 12.11
CA THR A 64 -6.10 -6.93 11.22
C THR A 64 -4.74 -6.72 11.86
N GLU A 65 -3.70 -6.90 11.07
CA GLU A 65 -2.32 -6.65 11.45
C GLU A 65 -1.83 -5.40 10.71
N THR A 66 -1.33 -4.42 11.45
CA THR A 66 -0.63 -3.27 10.88
C THR A 66 0.85 -3.37 11.18
N THR A 67 1.70 -3.08 10.20
CA THR A 67 3.14 -3.04 10.39
C THR A 67 3.72 -1.81 9.72
N ASP A 68 4.48 -1.06 10.51
CA ASP A 68 5.27 0.08 10.08
C ASP A 68 6.72 -0.32 9.93
N TYR A 69 7.30 0.03 8.79
CA TYR A 69 8.70 -0.18 8.49
C TYR A 69 9.34 1.16 8.16
N GLN A 70 10.51 1.42 8.69
CA GLN A 70 11.26 2.66 8.43
C GLN A 70 12.67 2.37 7.99
N TRP A 71 13.07 3.01 6.90
CA TRP A 71 14.44 2.98 6.39
C TRP A 71 15.04 4.38 6.37
N GLN A 72 16.32 4.46 6.61
CA GLN A 72 17.13 5.67 6.39
C GLN A 72 18.29 5.31 5.47
N GLN A 73 18.35 5.95 4.29
CA GLN A 73 19.39 5.65 3.28
C GLN A 73 19.49 4.14 2.98
N ASP A 74 18.36 3.50 2.67
CA ASP A 74 18.21 2.08 2.38
C ASP A 74 18.52 1.12 3.55
N LYS A 75 18.80 1.63 4.74
CA LYS A 75 19.00 0.81 5.93
C LYS A 75 17.76 0.75 6.78
N LEU A 76 17.30 -0.44 7.10
CA LEU A 76 16.18 -0.66 8.01
C LEU A 76 16.57 -0.16 9.41
N ILE A 77 15.80 0.79 9.94
CA ILE A 77 16.01 1.38 11.27
C ILE A 77 14.92 1.02 12.27
N ALA A 78 13.70 0.72 11.80
CA ALA A 78 12.59 0.40 12.70
C ALA A 78 11.57 -0.55 12.06
N ILE A 79 10.97 -1.38 12.92
CA ILE A 79 9.75 -2.15 12.65
C ILE A 79 8.83 -1.99 13.85
N GLU A 80 7.58 -1.62 13.61
CA GLU A 80 6.51 -1.65 14.60
C GLU A 80 5.34 -2.43 14.04
N ARG A 81 4.92 -3.48 14.74
CA ARG A 81 3.80 -4.33 14.35
C ARG A 81 2.75 -4.34 15.45
N HIS A 82 1.50 -4.20 15.05
CA HIS A 82 0.34 -4.26 15.91
C HIS A 82 -0.69 -5.23 15.32
N THR A 83 -1.09 -6.21 16.09
CA THR A 83 -2.19 -7.11 15.78
C THR A 83 -3.34 -6.78 16.73
N VAL A 84 -4.51 -6.50 16.16
CA VAL A 84 -5.75 -6.30 16.93
C VAL A 84 -6.66 -7.50 16.74
N GLY A 85 -7.53 -7.78 17.72
CA GLY A 85 -8.46 -8.91 17.69
C GLY A 85 -8.36 -9.79 18.93
N GLU A 86 -8.60 -11.07 18.78
CA GLU A 86 -8.67 -12.03 19.89
C GLU A 86 -7.31 -12.18 20.64
N HIS A 87 -6.21 -12.07 19.91
CA HIS A 87 -4.85 -12.18 20.45
C HIS A 87 -4.03 -10.92 20.15
N PRO A 88 -4.25 -9.80 20.88
CA PRO A 88 -3.54 -8.57 20.62
C PRO A 88 -2.06 -8.70 20.94
N GLU A 89 -1.24 -8.22 20.02
CA GLU A 89 0.22 -8.24 20.12
C GLU A 89 0.80 -6.93 19.57
N SER A 90 1.85 -6.44 20.24
CA SER A 90 2.66 -5.34 19.72
C SER A 90 4.14 -5.74 19.74
N VAL A 91 4.82 -5.50 18.64
CA VAL A 91 6.26 -5.71 18.51
C VAL A 91 6.91 -4.41 18.08
N THR A 92 7.98 -4.02 18.75
CA THR A 92 8.82 -2.88 18.38
C THR A 92 10.26 -3.34 18.28
N LEU A 93 10.87 -3.13 17.11
CA LEU A 93 12.29 -3.39 16.85
C LEU A 93 12.95 -2.10 16.37
N ARG A 94 14.17 -1.83 16.87
CA ARG A 94 15.03 -0.75 16.38
C ARG A 94 16.39 -1.33 16.04
N PHE A 95 17.00 -0.80 14.98
CA PHE A 95 18.28 -1.26 14.49
C PHE A 95 19.28 -0.11 14.45
N ASP A 96 20.55 -0.40 14.69
CA ASP A 96 21.64 0.56 14.53
C ASP A 96 22.03 0.72 13.04
N GLN A 97 22.96 1.65 12.77
CA GLN A 97 23.43 1.91 11.41
C GLN A 97 24.14 0.71 10.74
N ASN A 98 24.50 -0.31 11.52
CA ASN A 98 25.09 -1.56 11.03
C ASN A 98 24.05 -2.68 10.84
N GLY A 99 22.75 -2.37 11.04
CA GLY A 99 21.65 -3.35 10.96
C GLY A 99 21.55 -4.28 12.17
N ARG A 100 22.28 -4.00 13.27
CA ARG A 100 22.19 -4.78 14.49
C ARG A 100 21.06 -4.30 15.35
N LEU A 101 20.37 -5.23 16.00
CA LEU A 101 19.29 -4.93 16.94
C LEU A 101 19.81 -4.04 18.08
N SER A 102 19.20 -2.87 18.26
CA SER A 102 19.50 -1.92 19.33
C SER A 102 18.40 -1.86 20.40
N PHE A 103 17.17 -2.18 20.02
CA PHE A 103 16.02 -2.24 20.94
C PHE A 103 15.02 -3.29 20.46
N MET A 104 14.41 -3.99 21.43
CA MET A 104 13.34 -4.95 21.19
C MET A 104 12.31 -4.90 22.32
N GLN A 105 11.04 -4.87 21.94
CA GLN A 105 9.93 -5.07 22.85
C GLN A 105 8.85 -5.90 22.15
N ARG A 106 8.37 -6.94 22.81
CA ARG A 106 7.18 -7.70 22.44
C ARG A 106 6.21 -7.65 23.60
N GLN A 107 5.02 -7.12 23.36
CA GLN A 107 3.94 -6.99 24.32
C GLN A 107 2.78 -7.87 23.86
N LEU A 108 2.42 -8.84 24.67
CA LEU A 108 1.18 -9.61 24.59
C LEU A 108 0.15 -8.98 25.54
N ALA A 109 -1.10 -9.43 25.48
CA ALA A 109 -2.17 -8.88 26.32
C ALA A 109 -1.79 -8.70 27.80
N ASN A 110 -1.10 -9.68 28.39
CA ASN A 110 -0.82 -9.72 29.84
C ASN A 110 0.67 -9.84 30.19
N ARG A 111 1.58 -9.89 29.21
CA ARG A 111 3.01 -10.13 29.48
C ARG A 111 3.90 -9.57 28.39
N ARG A 112 5.17 -9.36 28.76
CA ARG A 112 6.25 -9.07 27.81
C ARG A 112 7.09 -10.32 27.58
N GLU A 113 7.52 -10.51 26.36
CA GLU A 113 8.38 -11.63 25.97
C GLU A 113 9.53 -11.14 25.11
N ALA A 114 10.63 -11.84 25.13
CA ALA A 114 11.72 -11.64 24.18
C ALA A 114 11.42 -12.40 22.88
N LEU A 115 11.84 -11.84 21.76
CA LEU A 115 11.88 -12.56 20.49
C LEU A 115 13.19 -13.36 20.37
N SER A 116 13.10 -14.52 19.74
CA SER A 116 14.31 -15.27 19.39
C SER A 116 15.10 -14.55 18.27
N PRO A 117 16.41 -14.82 18.13
CA PRO A 117 17.17 -14.29 16.99
C PRO A 117 16.57 -14.65 15.63
N ASP A 118 16.04 -15.85 15.47
CA ASP A 118 15.38 -16.30 14.22
C ASP A 118 14.11 -15.52 13.94
N ALA A 119 13.31 -15.21 14.97
CA ALA A 119 12.12 -14.36 14.81
C ALA A 119 12.50 -12.93 14.39
N ILE A 120 13.57 -12.37 14.95
CA ILE A 120 14.09 -11.04 14.56
C ILE A 120 14.57 -11.07 13.10
N ALA A 121 15.31 -12.10 12.71
CA ALA A 121 15.77 -12.26 11.32
C ALA A 121 14.59 -12.38 10.34
N LEU A 122 13.49 -13.04 10.74
CA LEU A 122 12.27 -13.13 9.94
C LEU A 122 11.62 -11.75 9.75
N TYR A 123 11.54 -10.92 10.79
CA TYR A 123 11.05 -9.54 10.68
C TYR A 123 11.90 -8.70 9.72
N GLN A 124 13.23 -8.82 9.80
CA GLN A 124 14.13 -8.10 8.88
C GLN A 124 13.97 -8.59 7.43
N PHE A 125 13.84 -9.89 7.23
CA PHE A 125 13.57 -10.48 5.90
C PHE A 125 12.24 -9.97 5.33
N ASP A 126 11.18 -9.98 6.15
CA ASP A 126 9.85 -9.52 5.73
C ASP A 126 9.85 -8.03 5.38
N ALA A 127 10.55 -7.20 6.16
CA ALA A 127 10.74 -5.79 5.84
C ALA A 127 11.35 -5.59 4.44
N GLY A 128 12.46 -6.30 4.13
CA GLY A 128 13.09 -6.26 2.81
C GLY A 128 12.15 -6.73 1.69
N ARG A 129 11.38 -7.79 1.95
CA ARG A 129 10.37 -8.32 1.02
C ARG A 129 9.27 -7.29 0.75
N MET A 130 8.74 -6.62 1.78
CA MET A 130 7.71 -5.60 1.64
C MET A 130 8.20 -4.39 0.84
N LEU A 131 9.43 -3.94 1.09
CA LEU A 131 10.04 -2.86 0.31
C LEU A 131 10.14 -3.23 -1.18
N THR A 132 10.58 -4.46 -1.49
CA THR A 132 10.67 -4.96 -2.86
C THR A 132 9.31 -5.01 -3.53
N ILE A 133 8.29 -5.58 -2.87
CA ILE A 133 6.91 -5.62 -3.36
C ILE A 133 6.40 -4.21 -3.63
N SER A 134 6.57 -3.28 -2.67
CA SER A 134 6.16 -1.88 -2.85
C SER A 134 6.81 -1.25 -4.08
N ASN A 135 8.13 -1.46 -4.30
CA ASN A 135 8.83 -0.97 -5.47
C ASN A 135 8.25 -1.52 -6.79
N ASP A 136 7.89 -2.81 -6.81
CA ASP A 136 7.35 -3.45 -8.02
C ASP A 136 5.90 -3.01 -8.29
N LEU A 137 5.09 -2.81 -7.25
CA LEU A 137 3.75 -2.24 -7.38
C LEU A 137 3.79 -0.80 -7.93
N LEU A 138 4.74 0.02 -7.47
CA LEU A 138 4.95 1.37 -8.00
C LEU A 138 5.34 1.35 -9.49
N LYS A 139 6.28 0.49 -9.88
CA LYS A 139 6.65 0.29 -11.30
C LYS A 139 5.45 -0.17 -12.13
N GLY A 140 4.62 -1.05 -11.58
CA GLY A 140 3.37 -1.51 -12.17
C GLY A 140 2.26 -0.46 -12.19
N ARG A 141 2.47 0.70 -11.57
CA ARG A 141 1.47 1.77 -11.39
C ARG A 141 0.19 1.26 -10.73
N VAL A 142 0.35 0.34 -9.78
CA VAL A 142 -0.76 -0.19 -8.98
C VAL A 142 -1.13 0.83 -7.91
N ARG A 143 -2.39 1.24 -7.89
CA ARG A 143 -2.93 2.20 -6.94
C ARG A 143 -4.00 1.53 -6.09
N LEU A 144 -3.95 1.72 -4.79
CA LEU A 144 -5.01 1.37 -3.86
C LEU A 144 -6.00 2.53 -3.76
N LEU A 145 -7.28 2.20 -3.81
CA LEU A 145 -8.40 3.10 -3.54
C LEU A 145 -9.31 2.45 -2.51
N GLN A 146 -9.88 3.28 -1.64
CA GLN A 146 -10.82 2.84 -0.59
C GLN A 146 -12.02 3.76 -0.54
N GLY A 147 -13.17 3.21 -0.10
CA GLY A 147 -14.39 3.99 0.03
C GLY A 147 -15.57 3.15 0.44
N HIS A 148 -16.71 3.82 0.57
CA HIS A 148 -17.98 3.20 0.98
C HIS A 148 -18.84 2.84 -0.23
N TRP A 149 -19.36 1.63 -0.24
CA TRP A 149 -20.33 1.18 -1.23
C TRP A 149 -21.68 1.86 -1.00
N ALA A 150 -22.02 2.82 -1.84
CA ALA A 150 -23.25 3.61 -1.69
C ALA A 150 -24.45 2.95 -2.38
N THR A 151 -24.26 2.57 -3.66
CA THR A 151 -25.26 1.90 -4.50
C THR A 151 -24.53 1.00 -5.50
N PRO A 152 -25.18 0.01 -6.13
CA PRO A 152 -24.54 -0.82 -7.13
C PRO A 152 -23.78 0.00 -8.18
N GLY A 153 -22.45 -0.19 -8.25
CA GLY A 153 -21.58 0.49 -9.19
C GLY A 153 -21.10 1.90 -8.78
N VAL A 154 -21.51 2.43 -7.61
CA VAL A 154 -21.05 3.75 -7.13
C VAL A 154 -20.40 3.60 -5.75
N ILE A 155 -19.17 4.07 -5.65
CA ILE A 155 -18.40 4.09 -4.40
C ILE A 155 -18.11 5.56 -4.04
N THR A 156 -18.31 5.91 -2.78
CA THR A 156 -17.84 7.19 -2.24
C THR A 156 -16.45 6.95 -1.64
N LEU A 157 -15.40 7.52 -2.26
CA LEU A 157 -14.02 7.43 -1.76
C LEU A 157 -13.91 8.00 -0.34
N CYS A 158 -12.86 7.63 0.39
CA CYS A 158 -12.54 8.21 1.68
C CYS A 158 -12.32 9.73 1.60
N SER A 159 -11.93 10.26 0.43
CA SER A 159 -11.87 11.70 0.12
C SER A 159 -13.24 12.37 -0.04
N GLY A 160 -14.34 11.61 -0.11
CA GLY A 160 -15.70 12.09 -0.39
C GLY A 160 -16.08 12.15 -1.88
N GLU A 161 -15.14 11.91 -2.79
CA GLU A 161 -15.41 11.84 -4.23
C GLU A 161 -16.23 10.59 -4.58
N LYS A 162 -17.14 10.68 -5.55
CA LYS A 162 -17.89 9.54 -6.05
C LYS A 162 -17.28 9.02 -7.34
N VAL A 163 -17.01 7.71 -7.36
CA VAL A 163 -16.41 7.01 -8.49
C VAL A 163 -17.22 5.76 -8.85
N SER A 164 -17.03 5.27 -10.07
CA SER A 164 -17.62 4.03 -10.57
C SER A 164 -16.51 3.18 -11.19
N PRO A 165 -15.74 2.43 -10.37
CA PRO A 165 -14.67 1.59 -10.90
C PRO A 165 -15.23 0.45 -11.76
N GLU A 166 -14.47 0.05 -12.78
CA GLU A 166 -14.80 -1.10 -13.64
C GLU A 166 -14.47 -2.43 -12.94
N LEU A 167 -15.23 -2.74 -11.90
CA LEU A 167 -15.15 -4.04 -11.22
C LEU A 167 -15.77 -5.13 -12.10
N ASP A 168 -15.17 -6.31 -12.09
CA ASP A 168 -15.74 -7.45 -12.82
C ASP A 168 -17.06 -7.97 -12.20
N GLY A 169 -17.79 -8.80 -12.94
CA GLY A 169 -19.09 -9.30 -12.52
C GLY A 169 -19.04 -10.18 -11.26
N ASP A 170 -17.90 -10.84 -11.01
CA ASP A 170 -17.72 -11.68 -9.82
C ASP A 170 -17.49 -10.81 -8.58
N ALA A 171 -16.72 -9.76 -8.69
CA ALA A 171 -16.52 -8.76 -7.63
C ALA A 171 -17.85 -8.09 -7.26
N VAL A 172 -18.63 -7.63 -8.24
CA VAL A 172 -19.94 -6.99 -7.98
C VAL A 172 -20.90 -7.97 -7.30
N ARG A 173 -20.93 -9.21 -7.73
CA ARG A 173 -21.76 -10.27 -7.11
C ARG A 173 -21.32 -10.53 -5.67
N TYR A 174 -20.02 -10.65 -5.43
CA TYR A 174 -19.47 -10.85 -4.10
C TYR A 174 -19.85 -9.71 -3.14
N ILE A 175 -19.66 -8.45 -3.55
CA ILE A 175 -20.02 -7.26 -2.76
C ILE A 175 -21.53 -7.28 -2.44
N THR A 176 -22.38 -7.54 -3.45
CA THR A 176 -23.83 -7.54 -3.28
C THR A 176 -24.29 -8.62 -2.30
N GLN A 177 -23.71 -9.82 -2.37
CA GLN A 177 -24.03 -10.91 -1.45
C GLN A 177 -23.59 -10.58 -0.01
N HIS A 178 -22.42 -9.99 0.18
CA HIS A 178 -21.93 -9.58 1.49
C HIS A 178 -22.78 -8.47 2.10
N GLN A 179 -23.19 -7.49 1.31
CA GLN A 179 -24.09 -6.42 1.76
C GLN A 179 -25.45 -6.97 2.21
N GLN A 180 -26.03 -7.91 1.45
CA GLN A 180 -27.30 -8.54 1.81
C GLN A 180 -27.19 -9.41 3.07
N GLY A 181 -26.04 -10.05 3.27
CA GLY A 181 -25.81 -10.92 4.43
C GLY A 181 -25.54 -10.16 5.72
N SER A 182 -24.86 -9.03 5.66
CA SER A 182 -24.52 -8.22 6.84
C SER A 182 -25.63 -7.25 7.23
N GLY A 183 -26.39 -6.73 6.26
CA GLY A 183 -27.33 -5.62 6.46
C GLY A 183 -26.65 -4.27 6.80
N GLU A 184 -25.32 -4.22 6.83
CA GLU A 184 -24.52 -3.06 7.19
C GLU A 184 -23.89 -2.41 5.95
N PRO A 185 -23.57 -1.10 6.01
CA PRO A 185 -22.77 -0.45 4.98
C PRO A 185 -21.42 -1.17 4.81
N LEU A 186 -20.96 -1.37 3.57
CA LEU A 186 -19.67 -1.96 3.28
C LEU A 186 -18.66 -0.91 2.89
N SER A 187 -17.44 -1.05 3.43
CA SER A 187 -16.25 -0.43 2.91
C SER A 187 -15.58 -1.37 1.91
N LEU A 188 -15.06 -0.80 0.84
CA LEU A 188 -14.32 -1.51 -0.19
C LEU A 188 -12.91 -0.99 -0.29
N ALA A 189 -11.98 -1.89 -0.57
CA ALA A 189 -10.65 -1.57 -1.08
C ALA A 189 -10.46 -2.28 -2.41
N TRP A 190 -9.93 -1.57 -3.41
CA TRP A 190 -9.63 -2.13 -4.72
C TRP A 190 -8.34 -1.55 -5.29
N LEU A 191 -7.80 -2.25 -6.25
CA LEU A 191 -6.59 -1.87 -6.96
C LEU A 191 -6.94 -1.42 -8.38
N GLU A 192 -6.29 -0.35 -8.82
CA GLU A 192 -6.28 0.09 -10.20
C GLU A 192 -4.87 0.05 -10.76
N ALA A 193 -4.74 -0.49 -11.96
CA ALA A 193 -3.49 -0.55 -12.70
C ALA A 193 -3.78 -0.42 -14.20
N PRO A 194 -2.78 -0.21 -15.07
CA PRO A 194 -2.99 -0.19 -16.52
C PRO A 194 -3.62 -1.46 -17.10
N GLY A 195 -3.51 -2.58 -16.36
CA GLY A 195 -4.11 -3.87 -16.74
C GLY A 195 -5.57 -4.05 -16.31
N GLY A 196 -6.15 -3.11 -15.56
CA GLY A 196 -7.54 -3.17 -15.08
C GLY A 196 -7.69 -2.92 -13.58
N THR A 197 -8.86 -3.31 -13.07
CA THR A 197 -9.30 -3.09 -11.69
C THR A 197 -9.50 -4.44 -10.99
N GLN A 198 -9.09 -4.54 -9.73
CA GLN A 198 -9.22 -5.75 -8.93
C GLN A 198 -9.78 -5.42 -7.55
N LEU A 199 -10.90 -6.05 -7.16
CA LEU A 199 -11.38 -5.99 -5.77
C LEU A 199 -10.34 -6.64 -4.84
N LEU A 200 -9.97 -5.93 -3.78
CA LEU A 200 -9.01 -6.40 -2.78
C LEU A 200 -9.73 -6.85 -1.51
N LEU A 201 -10.71 -6.06 -1.04
CA LEU A 201 -11.42 -6.31 0.21
C LEU A 201 -12.82 -5.69 0.16
N ALA A 202 -13.81 -6.39 0.75
CA ALA A 202 -15.11 -5.85 1.10
C ALA A 202 -15.40 -6.25 2.56
N THR A 203 -15.68 -5.27 3.41
CA THR A 203 -15.80 -5.46 4.87
C THR A 203 -16.81 -4.49 5.47
N PRO A 204 -17.52 -4.85 6.56
CA PRO A 204 -18.32 -3.90 7.33
C PRO A 204 -17.45 -2.91 8.15
N GLU A 205 -16.16 -3.20 8.36
CA GLU A 205 -15.25 -2.25 9.02
C GLU A 205 -15.08 -0.98 8.20
N ASP A 206 -15.09 0.18 8.85
CA ASP A 206 -14.83 1.46 8.17
C ASP A 206 -13.34 1.62 7.84
N LEU A 207 -12.99 1.27 6.59
CA LEU A 207 -11.62 1.38 6.11
C LEU A 207 -11.14 2.84 6.02
N CYS A 208 -12.06 3.80 5.87
CA CYS A 208 -11.71 5.21 5.79
C CYS A 208 -11.29 5.78 7.15
N ALA A 209 -11.86 5.27 8.24
CA ALA A 209 -11.49 5.69 9.58
C ALA A 209 -10.03 5.36 9.95
N THR A 210 -9.46 4.35 9.29
CA THR A 210 -8.09 3.87 9.54
C THR A 210 -7.14 4.09 8.37
N GLU A 211 -7.57 4.83 7.33
CA GLU A 211 -6.74 5.12 6.18
C GLU A 211 -5.62 6.10 6.54
N PRO A 212 -4.34 5.70 6.43
CA PRO A 212 -3.23 6.60 6.68
C PRO A 212 -3.22 7.78 5.71
N GLN A 213 -2.90 8.96 6.22
CA GLN A 213 -2.76 10.19 5.44
C GLN A 213 -1.28 10.56 5.32
N ALA A 214 -0.92 11.35 4.32
CA ALA A 214 0.47 11.73 4.07
C ALA A 214 1.13 12.47 5.26
N ASP A 215 0.36 13.13 6.09
CA ASP A 215 0.83 13.86 7.28
C ASP A 215 0.92 12.99 8.55
N SER A 216 0.46 11.74 8.49
CA SER A 216 0.60 10.77 9.59
C SER A 216 1.90 9.95 9.54
N PHE A 217 2.77 10.20 8.56
CA PHE A 217 4.06 9.52 8.35
C PHE A 217 5.24 10.37 8.79
#